data_32cc103c7840430f6d7a85554294ab3d
#
_entry.id   32cc103c7840430f6d7a85554294ab3d
#
_cell.length_a   1.000
_cell.length_b   1.000
_cell.length_c   1.000
_cell.angle_alpha   90.00
_cell.angle_beta   90.00
_cell.angle_gamma   90.00
#
_symmetry.space_group_name_H-M   'P 1'
#
loop_
_entity.id
_entity.type
_entity.pdbx_description
1 polymer ?
#
loop_
_entity_poly.entity_id
_entity_poly.type
_entity_poly.pdbx_seq_one_letter_code
_entity_poly.pdbx_strand_id
1 'polypeptide(L)'
;MDGQTAEDYGANLEQNLQDLLNRAKSGTYRAPPVRRVHIPKGTGSETRPLGIPTFEDKVLQRAVAMVLEPIYEQDFLPCSYGFRPGRSAHQALQELWQQTMRVKGGWVLEVDIRAFFDTLDHAHLRELLRQRVRDGVLIRLIGKWLKAGVLEEGCLTHPETGTPQGGVISPLLANIFLHYVLDVWFETEVKPRLQGHAFLIRYADDFVIGFASEADARRVVEVLPKRMARFGLTLHPDKTRLVPFRRPSSQPPRDASGPGTQAGTFDLLGFRHYWGRSWRGNWVVKRKTLPSRFGRALKKIARWCRVCRHLSIAEQHQALSQKLRGHYAYFGITGNFEALHRFRDAVRRLWRRWLSRRSGDHSTMAWDSFARVLQSYPLPPAQVVHSVYRS
;
A
#
# COMPACT_ATOMS: atom_id res chain seq x y z
N MET A 1 28.30 6.35 4.04
CA MET A 1 27.34 6.64 5.12
C MET A 1 28.10 6.83 6.38
N ASP A 2 27.66 7.78 7.19
CA ASP A 2 28.30 8.20 8.45
C ASP A 2 28.24 7.15 9.56
N GLY A 3 27.45 6.09 9.42
CA GLY A 3 27.26 5.05 10.44
C GLY A 3 26.55 5.51 11.71
N GLN A 4 26.14 6.78 11.77
CA GLN A 4 25.53 7.38 12.95
C GLN A 4 24.20 6.70 13.31
N THR A 5 24.08 6.27 14.56
CA THR A 5 22.86 5.69 15.14
C THR A 5 22.02 6.74 15.86
N ALA A 6 20.80 6.36 16.29
CA ALA A 6 19.97 7.21 17.12
C ALA A 6 20.60 7.51 18.49
N GLU A 7 21.36 6.55 19.05
CA GLU A 7 22.05 6.68 20.32
C GLU A 7 23.22 7.67 20.20
N ASP A 8 24.04 7.54 19.15
CA ASP A 8 25.16 8.47 18.88
C ASP A 8 24.67 9.90 18.68
N TYR A 9 23.57 10.09 17.92
CA TYR A 9 22.98 11.40 17.71
C TYR A 9 22.38 11.97 19.00
N GLY A 10 21.76 11.11 19.80
CA GLY A 10 21.12 11.44 21.08
C GLY A 10 22.10 11.88 22.17
N ALA A 11 23.36 11.44 22.13
CA ALA A 11 24.37 11.78 23.12
C ALA A 11 24.62 13.31 23.23
N ASN A 12 24.46 14.05 22.11
CA ASN A 12 24.60 15.52 22.06
C ASN A 12 23.38 16.13 21.34
N LEU A 13 22.17 15.70 21.70
CA LEU A 13 20.93 15.96 20.95
C LEU A 13 20.69 17.46 20.72
N GLU A 14 20.76 18.28 21.75
CA GLU A 14 20.45 19.72 21.68
C GLU A 14 21.43 20.45 20.75
N GLN A 15 22.74 20.20 20.90
CA GLN A 15 23.76 20.79 20.05
C GLN A 15 23.63 20.36 18.61
N ASN A 16 23.39 19.06 18.36
CA ASN A 16 23.20 18.50 17.02
C ASN A 16 21.96 19.11 16.33
N LEU A 17 20.84 19.26 17.05
CA LEU A 17 19.63 19.89 16.52
C LEU A 17 19.84 21.38 16.23
N GLN A 18 20.53 22.12 17.10
CA GLN A 18 20.82 23.54 16.91
C GLN A 18 21.74 23.75 15.70
N ASP A 19 22.77 22.96 15.54
CA ASP A 19 23.68 23.02 14.38
C ASP A 19 22.91 22.71 13.08
N LEU A 20 22.13 21.63 13.07
CA LEU A 20 21.32 21.24 11.93
C LEU A 20 20.32 22.34 11.52
N LEU A 21 19.66 23.00 12.50
CA LEU A 21 18.77 24.11 12.28
C LEU A 21 19.49 25.31 11.66
N ASN A 22 20.69 25.66 12.18
CA ASN A 22 21.51 26.76 11.67
C ASN A 22 21.93 26.51 10.21
N ARG A 23 22.40 25.29 9.89
CA ARG A 23 22.75 24.90 8.52
C ARG A 23 21.53 24.89 7.58
N ALA A 24 20.37 24.47 8.06
CA ALA A 24 19.12 24.51 7.29
C ALA A 24 18.70 25.93 6.95
N LYS A 25 18.69 26.85 7.94
CA LYS A 25 18.31 28.27 7.79
C LYS A 25 19.30 29.04 6.92
N SER A 26 20.59 28.92 7.17
CA SER A 26 21.65 29.61 6.41
C SER A 26 21.77 29.13 4.96
N GLY A 27 21.20 27.98 4.64
CA GLY A 27 21.34 27.35 3.32
C GLY A 27 22.62 26.57 3.10
N THR A 28 23.49 26.45 4.11
CA THR A 28 24.75 25.67 4.05
C THR A 28 24.54 24.17 4.19
N TYR A 29 23.35 23.74 4.67
CA TYR A 29 23.00 22.31 4.69
C TYR A 29 23.18 21.67 3.31
N ARG A 30 23.81 20.50 3.27
CA ARG A 30 23.97 19.66 2.06
C ARG A 30 23.32 18.32 2.31
N ALA A 31 22.36 17.93 1.48
CA ALA A 31 21.72 16.63 1.57
C ALA A 31 22.71 15.52 1.19
N PRO A 32 23.03 14.59 2.10
CA PRO A 32 23.89 13.46 1.77
C PRO A 32 23.23 12.52 0.74
N PRO A 33 24.02 11.79 -0.06
CA PRO A 33 23.46 10.79 -0.95
C PRO A 33 22.76 9.68 -0.15
N VAL A 34 21.65 9.16 -0.67
CA VAL A 34 20.95 8.04 -0.05
C VAL A 34 21.62 6.72 -0.41
N ARG A 35 21.71 5.79 0.52
CA ARG A 35 22.19 4.44 0.25
C ARG A 35 21.10 3.59 -0.36
N ARG A 36 21.33 3.07 -1.57
CA ARG A 36 20.40 2.14 -2.22
C ARG A 36 20.48 0.73 -1.62
N VAL A 37 19.32 0.17 -1.31
CA VAL A 37 19.18 -1.21 -0.84
C VAL A 37 18.05 -1.85 -1.63
N HIS A 38 18.28 -3.01 -2.20
CA HIS A 38 17.29 -3.74 -2.96
C HIS A 38 16.47 -4.67 -2.05
N ILE A 39 15.16 -4.45 -1.98
CA ILE A 39 14.23 -5.32 -1.23
C ILE A 39 13.47 -6.21 -2.22
N PRO A 40 13.37 -7.54 -1.99
CA PRO A 40 12.63 -8.44 -2.87
C PRO A 40 11.17 -8.01 -3.07
N LYS A 41 10.77 -7.84 -4.34
CA LYS A 41 9.40 -7.52 -4.73
C LYS A 41 8.65 -8.81 -5.01
N GLY A 42 7.96 -9.32 -4.01
CA GLY A 42 7.18 -10.54 -4.19
C GLY A 42 7.96 -11.83 -3.96
N THR A 43 7.77 -12.82 -4.83
CA THR A 43 8.41 -14.15 -4.78
C THR A 43 9.34 -14.39 -5.97
N GLY A 44 9.45 -13.44 -6.87
CA GLY A 44 10.33 -13.48 -8.05
C GLY A 44 11.71 -12.89 -7.77
N SER A 45 12.50 -12.75 -8.83
CA SER A 45 13.81 -12.09 -8.84
C SER A 45 13.72 -10.56 -8.82
N GLU A 46 12.53 -10.00 -9.03
CA GLU A 46 12.34 -8.55 -9.02
C GLU A 46 12.60 -7.96 -7.63
N THR A 47 13.35 -6.86 -7.61
CA THR A 47 13.62 -6.08 -6.40
C THR A 47 13.01 -4.68 -6.50
N ARG A 48 12.77 -4.08 -5.34
CA ARG A 48 12.42 -2.68 -5.21
C ARG A 48 13.62 -1.94 -4.63
N PRO A 49 14.17 -0.95 -5.33
CA PRO A 49 15.23 -0.12 -4.76
C PRO A 49 14.66 0.78 -3.66
N LEU A 50 15.29 0.81 -2.50
CA LEU A 50 15.02 1.77 -1.43
C LEU A 50 16.26 2.63 -1.21
N GLY A 51 16.08 3.95 -1.15
CA GLY A 51 17.11 4.88 -0.72
C GLY A 51 17.00 5.13 0.78
N ILE A 52 18.04 4.77 1.53
CA ILE A 52 18.09 4.97 2.97
C ILE A 52 18.88 6.26 3.24
N PRO A 53 18.25 7.35 3.76
CA PRO A 53 18.93 8.56 4.17
C PRO A 53 19.80 8.32 5.41
N THR A 54 20.75 9.23 5.69
CA THR A 54 21.47 9.28 6.96
C THR A 54 20.53 9.54 8.12
N PHE A 55 21.00 9.33 9.35
CA PHE A 55 20.14 9.54 10.52
C PHE A 55 19.76 11.01 10.67
N GLU A 56 20.73 11.93 10.58
CA GLU A 56 20.49 13.38 10.65
C GLU A 56 19.51 13.85 9.57
N ASP A 57 19.66 13.35 8.34
CA ASP A 57 18.77 13.69 7.23
C ASP A 57 17.32 13.22 7.49
N LYS A 58 17.13 12.05 8.11
CA LYS A 58 15.80 11.60 8.56
C LYS A 58 15.18 12.55 9.58
N VAL A 59 15.98 13.07 10.53
CA VAL A 59 15.54 14.05 11.53
C VAL A 59 15.04 15.31 10.84
N LEU A 60 15.83 15.88 9.92
CA LEU A 60 15.45 17.10 9.22
C LEU A 60 14.24 16.89 8.30
N GLN A 61 14.19 15.79 7.56
CA GLN A 61 13.03 15.44 6.74
C GLN A 61 11.76 15.29 7.58
N ARG A 62 11.86 14.68 8.78
CA ARG A 62 10.70 14.56 9.68
C ARG A 62 10.26 15.91 10.21
N ALA A 63 11.18 16.78 10.61
CA ALA A 63 10.86 18.13 11.05
C ALA A 63 10.10 18.92 9.98
N VAL A 64 10.59 18.88 8.73
CA VAL A 64 9.88 19.54 7.60
C VAL A 64 8.52 18.89 7.33
N ALA A 65 8.42 17.56 7.39
CA ALA A 65 7.15 16.86 7.22
C ALA A 65 6.14 17.27 8.31
N MET A 66 6.56 17.42 9.58
CA MET A 66 5.71 17.87 10.69
C MET A 66 5.15 19.29 10.48
N VAL A 67 5.87 20.14 9.76
CA VAL A 67 5.39 21.50 9.41
C VAL A 67 4.41 21.45 8.23
N LEU A 68 4.68 20.63 7.22
CA LEU A 68 3.88 20.58 6.00
C LEU A 68 2.60 19.73 6.15
N GLU A 69 2.65 18.64 6.92
CA GLU A 69 1.49 17.74 7.13
C GLU A 69 0.21 18.49 7.54
N PRO A 70 0.19 19.30 8.62
CA PRO A 70 -1.04 19.99 9.05
C PRO A 70 -1.54 21.03 8.04
N ILE A 71 -0.65 21.58 7.22
CA ILE A 71 -1.01 22.54 6.17
C ILE A 71 -1.77 21.82 5.05
N TYR A 72 -1.21 20.72 4.54
CA TYR A 72 -1.80 19.97 3.42
C TYR A 72 -2.97 19.07 3.84
N GLU A 73 -3.06 18.67 5.12
CA GLU A 73 -4.24 17.93 5.61
C GLU A 73 -5.53 18.74 5.52
N GLN A 74 -5.45 20.07 5.51
CA GLN A 74 -6.60 20.95 5.27
C GLN A 74 -7.05 20.95 3.81
N ASP A 75 -6.12 20.70 2.88
CA ASP A 75 -6.38 20.76 1.44
C ASP A 75 -6.72 19.38 0.87
N PHE A 76 -6.15 18.30 1.43
CA PHE A 76 -6.32 16.94 0.91
C PHE A 76 -7.78 16.46 0.89
N LEU A 77 -8.22 16.02 -0.28
CA LEU A 77 -9.58 15.57 -0.50
C LEU A 77 -9.88 14.24 0.22
N PRO A 78 -11.16 13.98 0.53
CA PRO A 78 -11.59 12.74 1.22
C PRO A 78 -11.28 11.45 0.47
N CYS A 79 -11.07 11.50 -0.85
CA CYS A 79 -10.74 10.34 -1.68
C CYS A 79 -9.34 9.79 -1.45
N SER A 80 -8.44 10.53 -0.78
CA SER A 80 -7.04 10.16 -0.51
C SER A 80 -6.87 9.61 0.91
N TYR A 81 -6.23 8.44 1.04
CA TYR A 81 -6.10 7.71 2.32
C TYR A 81 -4.66 7.36 2.71
N GLY A 82 -3.77 7.13 1.74
CA GLY A 82 -2.42 6.62 2.00
C GLY A 82 -1.52 7.63 2.69
N PHE A 83 -0.76 7.20 3.71
CA PHE A 83 0.23 8.00 4.42
C PHE A 83 -0.29 9.32 5.02
N ARG A 84 -1.57 9.37 5.36
CA ARG A 84 -2.19 10.52 6.02
C ARG A 84 -2.54 10.23 7.47
N PRO A 85 -2.36 11.19 8.41
CA PRO A 85 -2.77 11.05 9.80
C PRO A 85 -4.27 10.72 9.91
N GLY A 86 -4.62 9.77 10.79
CA GLY A 86 -6.01 9.38 11.02
C GLY A 86 -6.69 8.64 9.84
N ARG A 87 -5.98 8.38 8.73
CA ARG A 87 -6.48 7.61 7.59
C ARG A 87 -5.85 6.22 7.53
N SER A 88 -6.59 5.24 6.99
CA SER A 88 -6.13 3.87 6.89
C SER A 88 -6.58 3.17 5.61
N ALA A 89 -5.92 2.05 5.28
CA ALA A 89 -6.33 1.19 4.18
C ALA A 89 -7.76 0.62 4.38
N HIS A 90 -8.15 0.37 5.63
CA HIS A 90 -9.47 -0.17 5.95
C HIS A 90 -10.57 0.86 5.73
N GLN A 91 -10.31 2.15 6.02
CA GLN A 91 -11.25 3.23 5.68
C GLN A 91 -11.39 3.40 4.17
N ALA A 92 -10.30 3.33 3.40
CA ALA A 92 -10.35 3.34 1.94
C ALA A 92 -11.19 2.17 1.39
N LEU A 93 -10.98 0.96 1.92
CA LEU A 93 -11.75 -0.22 1.55
C LEU A 93 -13.23 -0.14 1.95
N GLN A 94 -13.54 0.51 3.08
CA GLN A 94 -14.92 0.73 3.51
C GLN A 94 -15.63 1.72 2.60
N GLU A 95 -15.01 2.86 2.29
CA GLU A 95 -15.56 3.85 1.37
C GLU A 95 -15.75 3.25 -0.03
N LEU A 96 -14.77 2.52 -0.54
CA LEU A 96 -14.90 1.79 -1.81
C LEU A 96 -16.12 0.87 -1.81
N TRP A 97 -16.34 0.12 -0.73
CA TRP A 97 -17.50 -0.75 -0.59
C TRP A 97 -18.81 0.03 -0.61
N GLN A 98 -18.90 1.13 0.15
CA GLN A 98 -20.09 1.98 0.21
C GLN A 98 -20.42 2.58 -1.16
N GLN A 99 -19.42 3.19 -1.82
CA GLN A 99 -19.61 3.80 -3.14
C GLN A 99 -20.00 2.77 -4.20
N THR A 100 -19.34 1.60 -4.21
CA THR A 100 -19.66 0.53 -5.16
C THR A 100 -21.05 -0.04 -4.94
N MET A 101 -21.49 -0.20 -3.68
CA MET A 101 -22.85 -0.64 -3.34
C MET A 101 -23.89 0.42 -3.74
N ARG A 102 -23.60 1.71 -3.55
CA ARG A 102 -24.47 2.84 -3.92
C ARG A 102 -24.76 2.88 -5.43
N VAL A 103 -23.72 2.71 -6.25
CA VAL A 103 -23.88 2.69 -7.73
C VAL A 103 -24.32 1.32 -8.28
N LYS A 104 -24.59 0.34 -7.41
CA LYS A 104 -24.93 -1.04 -7.80
C LYS A 104 -23.88 -1.68 -8.73
N GLY A 105 -22.60 -1.33 -8.53
CA GLY A 105 -21.45 -1.75 -9.32
C GLY A 105 -21.13 -0.77 -10.45
N GLY A 106 -21.49 -1.08 -11.67
CA GLY A 106 -21.14 -0.26 -12.83
C GLY A 106 -19.80 -0.66 -13.44
N TRP A 107 -18.88 0.28 -13.53
CA TRP A 107 -17.54 0.10 -14.10
C TRP A 107 -16.47 0.55 -13.12
N VAL A 108 -15.37 -0.19 -13.05
CA VAL A 108 -14.22 0.16 -12.21
C VAL A 108 -12.97 0.23 -13.07
N LEU A 109 -12.31 1.38 -13.06
CA LEU A 109 -11.00 1.56 -13.66
C LEU A 109 -9.94 1.35 -12.57
N GLU A 110 -9.21 0.23 -12.65
CA GLU A 110 -7.99 -0.01 -11.87
C GLU A 110 -6.85 0.72 -12.54
N VAL A 111 -6.03 1.43 -11.78
CA VAL A 111 -4.91 2.19 -12.31
C VAL A 111 -3.64 1.92 -11.50
N ASP A 112 -2.56 1.62 -12.21
CA ASP A 112 -1.20 1.49 -11.66
C ASP A 112 -0.29 2.50 -12.37
N ILE A 113 0.36 3.39 -11.63
CA ILE A 113 1.34 4.32 -12.17
C ILE A 113 2.70 3.60 -12.24
N ARG A 114 3.30 3.60 -13.42
CA ARG A 114 4.60 2.96 -13.63
C ARG A 114 5.70 3.73 -12.92
N ALA A 115 6.43 3.05 -12.02
CA ALA A 115 7.61 3.59 -11.34
C ALA A 115 7.42 5.01 -10.76
N PHE A 116 6.25 5.29 -10.14
CA PHE A 116 5.82 6.63 -9.72
C PHE A 116 6.92 7.42 -8.99
N PHE A 117 7.58 6.82 -8.00
CA PHE A 117 8.63 7.49 -7.23
C PHE A 117 9.90 7.78 -8.04
N ASP A 118 10.17 7.00 -9.08
CA ASP A 118 11.36 7.16 -9.93
C ASP A 118 11.14 8.15 -11.08
N THR A 119 9.86 8.43 -11.42
CA THR A 119 9.48 9.29 -12.56
C THR A 119 8.92 10.66 -12.14
N LEU A 120 8.78 10.92 -10.84
CA LEU A 120 8.22 12.15 -10.32
C LEU A 120 9.10 13.35 -10.76
N ASP A 121 8.51 14.26 -11.52
CA ASP A 121 9.22 15.44 -12.05
C ASP A 121 9.44 16.49 -10.96
N HIS A 122 10.71 16.87 -10.76
CA HIS A 122 11.12 17.80 -9.70
C HIS A 122 10.65 19.24 -9.96
N ALA A 123 10.53 19.66 -11.22
CA ALA A 123 10.07 21.01 -11.57
C ALA A 123 8.58 21.16 -11.28
N HIS A 124 7.77 20.19 -11.76
CA HIS A 124 6.36 20.14 -11.46
C HIS A 124 6.08 20.05 -9.96
N LEU A 125 6.79 19.19 -9.22
CA LEU A 125 6.60 19.09 -7.77
C LEU A 125 6.88 20.44 -7.08
N ARG A 126 7.97 21.14 -7.46
CA ARG A 126 8.31 22.45 -6.87
C ARG A 126 7.29 23.52 -7.21
N GLU A 127 6.74 23.50 -8.40
CA GLU A 127 5.66 24.42 -8.81
C GLU A 127 4.39 24.19 -7.99
N LEU A 128 3.98 22.93 -7.82
CA LEU A 128 2.82 22.55 -7.00
C LEU A 128 3.03 22.93 -5.52
N LEU A 129 4.23 22.69 -4.97
CA LEU A 129 4.55 23.11 -3.59
C LEU A 129 4.43 24.61 -3.41
N ARG A 130 4.89 25.43 -4.37
CA ARG A 130 4.83 26.90 -4.31
C ARG A 130 3.42 27.47 -4.31
N GLN A 131 2.43 26.72 -4.72
CA GLN A 131 1.03 27.16 -4.62
C GLN A 131 0.61 27.37 -3.16
N ARG A 132 1.20 26.62 -2.23
CA ARG A 132 0.83 26.64 -0.81
C ARG A 132 1.97 27.07 0.12
N VAL A 133 3.21 26.76 -0.24
CA VAL A 133 4.40 27.00 0.57
C VAL A 133 5.22 28.15 -0.02
N ARG A 134 5.26 29.30 0.69
CA ARG A 134 6.04 30.48 0.28
C ARG A 134 7.42 30.53 0.92
N ASP A 135 7.69 29.70 1.95
CA ASP A 135 8.97 29.65 2.63
C ASP A 135 10.07 29.10 1.71
N GLY A 136 11.02 29.97 1.35
CA GLY A 136 12.13 29.63 0.47
C GLY A 136 13.12 28.64 1.10
N VAL A 137 13.20 28.55 2.43
CA VAL A 137 14.07 27.59 3.14
C VAL A 137 13.51 26.17 2.93
N LEU A 138 12.20 25.98 3.15
CA LEU A 138 11.56 24.69 2.95
C LEU A 138 11.65 24.22 1.51
N ILE A 139 11.38 25.10 0.54
CA ILE A 139 11.50 24.77 -0.89
C ILE A 139 12.92 24.39 -1.29
N ARG A 140 13.94 25.10 -0.73
CA ARG A 140 15.36 24.77 -0.98
C ARG A 140 15.74 23.40 -0.38
N LEU A 141 15.32 23.11 0.85
CA LEU A 141 15.59 21.82 1.50
C LEU A 141 14.98 20.67 0.70
N ILE A 142 13.72 20.77 0.30
CA ILE A 142 13.06 19.76 -0.54
C ILE A 142 13.84 19.60 -1.87
N GLY A 143 14.22 20.71 -2.51
CA GLY A 143 15.02 20.68 -3.73
C GLY A 143 16.38 19.99 -3.55
N LYS A 144 17.02 20.14 -2.39
CA LYS A 144 18.29 19.44 -2.06
C LYS A 144 18.07 17.93 -1.90
N TRP A 145 17.02 17.49 -1.23
CA TRP A 145 16.70 16.06 -1.10
C TRP A 145 16.32 15.40 -2.44
N LEU A 146 15.59 16.10 -3.28
CA LEU A 146 15.25 15.59 -4.62
C LEU A 146 16.49 15.40 -5.50
N LYS A 147 17.52 16.24 -5.31
CA LYS A 147 18.79 16.19 -6.02
C LYS A 147 19.89 15.41 -5.27
N ALA A 148 19.59 14.93 -4.05
CA ALA A 148 20.53 14.10 -3.32
C ALA A 148 20.91 12.89 -4.16
N GLY A 149 22.20 12.64 -4.33
CA GLY A 149 22.68 11.50 -5.10
C GLY A 149 22.25 10.17 -4.48
N VAL A 150 22.32 9.13 -5.28
CA VAL A 150 22.08 7.75 -4.85
C VAL A 150 23.41 7.00 -4.88
N LEU A 151 23.80 6.46 -3.74
CA LEU A 151 24.99 5.64 -3.59
C LEU A 151 24.60 4.15 -3.67
N GLU A 152 25.08 3.47 -4.73
CA GLU A 152 24.84 2.06 -4.97
C GLU A 152 26.17 1.35 -5.29
N GLU A 153 26.53 0.36 -4.50
CA GLU A 153 27.78 -0.43 -4.67
C GLU A 153 29.05 0.43 -4.85
N GLY A 154 29.11 1.58 -4.18
CA GLY A 154 30.25 2.52 -4.30
C GLY A 154 30.14 3.54 -5.41
N CYS A 155 29.19 3.41 -6.32
CA CYS A 155 28.93 4.37 -7.40
C CYS A 155 27.90 5.42 -6.96
N LEU A 156 28.23 6.70 -7.12
CA LEU A 156 27.34 7.83 -6.89
C LEU A 156 26.66 8.25 -8.19
N THR A 157 25.34 8.21 -8.19
CA THR A 157 24.53 8.70 -9.32
C THR A 157 23.62 9.84 -8.89
N HIS A 158 23.33 10.78 -9.79
CA HIS A 158 22.43 11.91 -9.55
C HIS A 158 21.23 11.80 -10.51
N PRO A 159 20.10 11.23 -10.07
CA PRO A 159 18.92 11.14 -10.91
C PRO A 159 18.31 12.54 -11.13
N GLU A 160 17.92 12.84 -12.36
CA GLU A 160 17.26 14.11 -12.72
C GLU A 160 15.76 14.11 -12.35
N THR A 161 15.17 12.94 -12.20
CA THR A 161 13.76 12.73 -11.83
C THR A 161 13.65 11.79 -10.65
N GLY A 162 12.48 11.78 -10.04
CA GLY A 162 12.16 10.86 -8.96
C GLY A 162 12.49 11.40 -7.56
N THR A 163 11.99 10.70 -6.58
CA THR A 163 12.32 10.91 -5.16
C THR A 163 12.80 9.58 -4.59
N PRO A 164 13.87 9.57 -3.79
CA PRO A 164 14.35 8.32 -3.22
C PRO A 164 13.23 7.58 -2.48
N GLN A 165 12.87 6.37 -2.97
CA GLN A 165 11.94 5.52 -2.25
C GLN A 165 12.55 5.17 -0.89
N GLY A 166 11.92 5.64 0.23
CA GLY A 166 12.42 5.41 1.60
C GLY A 166 12.84 6.69 2.33
N GLY A 167 12.86 7.85 1.67
CA GLY A 167 12.93 9.14 2.34
C GLY A 167 11.70 9.36 3.25
N VAL A 168 11.90 9.97 4.42
CA VAL A 168 10.83 10.20 5.41
C VAL A 168 9.76 11.14 4.87
N ILE A 169 10.14 12.14 4.08
CA ILE A 169 9.23 13.12 3.49
C ILE A 169 8.59 12.65 2.16
N SER A 170 9.16 11.62 1.50
CA SER A 170 8.72 11.20 0.16
C SER A 170 7.24 10.82 0.07
N PRO A 171 6.61 10.15 1.06
CA PRO A 171 5.18 9.86 1.04
C PRO A 171 4.30 11.11 1.05
N LEU A 172 4.69 12.15 1.80
CA LEU A 172 3.97 13.42 1.83
C LEU A 172 4.10 14.16 0.50
N LEU A 173 5.30 14.23 -0.08
CA LEU A 173 5.53 14.86 -1.38
C LEU A 173 4.75 14.15 -2.50
N ALA A 174 4.68 12.81 -2.44
CA ALA A 174 3.87 11.99 -3.34
C ALA A 174 2.37 12.33 -3.23
N ASN A 175 1.87 12.47 -2.00
CA ASN A 175 0.47 12.86 -1.78
C ASN A 175 0.19 14.28 -2.26
N ILE A 176 1.09 15.23 -2.02
CA ILE A 176 0.96 16.61 -2.52
C ILE A 176 0.89 16.61 -4.05
N PHE A 177 1.79 15.89 -4.70
CA PHE A 177 1.82 15.82 -6.16
C PHE A 177 0.51 15.24 -6.72
N LEU A 178 0.08 14.08 -6.22
CA LEU A 178 -1.14 13.42 -6.69
C LEU A 178 -2.42 14.16 -6.31
N HIS A 179 -2.41 14.92 -5.23
CA HIS A 179 -3.52 15.78 -4.87
C HIS A 179 -3.87 16.76 -6.01
N TYR A 180 -2.88 17.50 -6.55
CA TYR A 180 -3.12 18.44 -7.62
C TYR A 180 -3.26 17.77 -8.99
N VAL A 181 -2.46 16.75 -9.27
CA VAL A 181 -2.44 16.09 -10.58
C VAL A 181 -3.68 15.23 -10.81
N LEU A 182 -4.15 14.55 -9.77
CA LEU A 182 -5.24 13.56 -9.87
C LEU A 182 -6.48 13.98 -9.08
N ASP A 183 -6.36 14.19 -7.76
CA ASP A 183 -7.54 14.31 -6.89
C ASP A 183 -8.36 15.54 -7.22
N VAL A 184 -7.75 16.73 -7.21
CA VAL A 184 -8.40 18.00 -7.53
C VAL A 184 -8.89 17.98 -8.96
N TRP A 185 -8.07 17.59 -9.91
CA TRP A 185 -8.46 17.49 -11.33
C TRP A 185 -9.68 16.59 -11.53
N PHE A 186 -9.71 15.44 -10.86
CA PHE A 186 -10.85 14.53 -10.97
C PHE A 186 -12.14 15.14 -10.41
N GLU A 187 -12.07 15.72 -9.21
CA GLU A 187 -13.25 16.27 -8.54
C GLU A 187 -13.76 17.57 -9.20
N THR A 188 -12.87 18.45 -9.68
CA THR A 188 -13.26 19.78 -10.19
C THR A 188 -13.42 19.87 -11.70
N GLU A 189 -12.67 19.05 -12.47
CA GLU A 189 -12.71 19.13 -13.93
C GLU A 189 -13.40 17.92 -14.57
N VAL A 190 -13.13 16.70 -14.09
CA VAL A 190 -13.67 15.48 -14.70
C VAL A 190 -15.09 15.22 -14.24
N LYS A 191 -15.30 15.08 -12.95
CA LYS A 191 -16.56 14.65 -12.35
C LYS A 191 -17.76 15.52 -12.72
N PRO A 192 -17.66 16.86 -12.83
CA PRO A 192 -18.78 17.71 -13.28
C PRO A 192 -19.19 17.49 -14.73
N ARG A 193 -18.32 16.93 -15.56
CA ARG A 193 -18.57 16.63 -16.99
C ARG A 193 -19.11 15.22 -17.25
N LEU A 194 -19.21 14.41 -16.19
CA LEU A 194 -19.75 13.05 -16.27
C LEU A 194 -21.28 13.09 -16.12
N GLN A 195 -21.96 12.18 -16.83
CA GLN A 195 -23.42 12.07 -16.76
C GLN A 195 -23.88 11.25 -15.57
N GLY A 196 -23.09 10.25 -15.18
CA GLY A 196 -23.39 9.34 -14.09
C GLY A 196 -22.56 9.63 -12.84
N HIS A 197 -22.95 9.00 -11.72
CA HIS A 197 -22.15 9.06 -10.50
C HIS A 197 -20.78 8.42 -10.71
N ALA A 198 -19.74 9.11 -10.29
CA ALA A 198 -18.36 8.62 -10.28
C ALA A 198 -17.67 8.95 -8.97
N PHE A 199 -16.70 8.13 -8.58
CA PHE A 199 -15.91 8.30 -7.37
C PHE A 199 -14.48 7.84 -7.57
N LEU A 200 -13.55 8.47 -6.86
CA LEU A 200 -12.14 8.12 -6.81
C LEU A 200 -11.81 7.60 -5.41
N ILE A 201 -11.05 6.52 -5.31
CA ILE A 201 -10.44 6.03 -4.05
C ILE A 201 -8.94 5.85 -4.31
N ARG A 202 -8.12 6.60 -3.59
CA ARG A 202 -6.67 6.59 -3.74
C ARG A 202 -5.96 6.25 -2.42
N TYR A 203 -5.00 5.35 -2.49
CA TYR A 203 -4.07 5.04 -1.40
C TYR A 203 -2.63 5.17 -1.90
N ALA A 204 -1.99 6.29 -1.66
CA ALA A 204 -0.72 6.69 -2.28
C ALA A 204 -0.83 6.72 -3.83
N ASP A 205 -0.04 5.92 -4.52
CA ASP A 205 -0.01 5.74 -5.97
C ASP A 205 -0.99 4.67 -6.49
N ASP A 206 -1.59 3.89 -5.60
CA ASP A 206 -2.56 2.82 -5.93
C ASP A 206 -3.99 3.40 -5.85
N PHE A 207 -4.75 3.39 -6.95
CA PHE A 207 -6.08 3.96 -6.96
C PHE A 207 -7.05 3.29 -7.94
N VAL A 208 -8.33 3.47 -7.64
CA VAL A 208 -9.43 3.04 -8.51
C VAL A 208 -10.41 4.17 -8.72
N ILE A 209 -11.05 4.21 -9.89
CA ILE A 209 -12.14 5.11 -10.20
C ILE A 209 -13.37 4.26 -10.54
N GLY A 210 -14.48 4.50 -9.82
CA GLY A 210 -15.74 3.82 -10.07
C GLY A 210 -16.71 4.71 -10.86
N PHE A 211 -17.50 4.12 -11.75
CA PHE A 211 -18.46 4.80 -12.63
C PHE A 211 -19.78 4.06 -12.69
N ALA A 212 -20.88 4.79 -12.65
CA ALA A 212 -22.21 4.25 -12.95
C ALA A 212 -22.41 4.02 -14.46
N SER A 213 -21.80 4.85 -15.32
CA SER A 213 -21.93 4.85 -16.77
C SER A 213 -20.68 4.32 -17.47
N GLU A 214 -20.88 3.44 -18.47
CA GLU A 214 -19.79 2.96 -19.33
C GLU A 214 -19.21 4.06 -20.20
N ALA A 215 -20.06 4.92 -20.76
CA ALA A 215 -19.62 6.02 -21.62
C ALA A 215 -18.69 6.97 -20.86
N ASP A 216 -19.01 7.29 -19.61
CA ASP A 216 -18.17 8.11 -18.74
C ASP A 216 -16.86 7.41 -18.42
N ALA A 217 -16.90 6.11 -18.10
CA ALA A 217 -15.70 5.32 -17.83
C ALA A 217 -14.74 5.33 -19.04
N ARG A 218 -15.26 5.11 -20.26
CA ARG A 218 -14.45 5.12 -21.49
C ARG A 218 -13.82 6.49 -21.76
N ARG A 219 -14.58 7.59 -21.57
CA ARG A 219 -14.04 8.95 -21.69
C ARG A 219 -12.86 9.19 -20.72
N VAL A 220 -12.97 8.73 -19.47
CA VAL A 220 -11.89 8.90 -18.50
C VAL A 220 -10.68 8.04 -18.85
N VAL A 221 -10.88 6.82 -19.35
CA VAL A 221 -9.77 5.97 -19.86
C VAL A 221 -8.96 6.67 -20.96
N GLU A 222 -9.61 7.47 -21.80
CA GLU A 222 -8.92 8.22 -22.88
C GLU A 222 -8.17 9.47 -22.41
N VAL A 223 -8.70 10.17 -21.40
CA VAL A 223 -8.13 11.45 -20.95
C VAL A 223 -7.13 11.31 -19.83
N LEU A 224 -7.28 10.29 -18.96
CA LEU A 224 -6.41 10.07 -17.82
C LEU A 224 -4.94 9.89 -18.21
N PRO A 225 -4.56 9.08 -19.24
CA PRO A 225 -3.18 8.95 -19.66
C PRO A 225 -2.58 10.28 -20.13
N LYS A 226 -3.37 11.10 -20.84
CA LYS A 226 -2.94 12.44 -21.33
C LYS A 226 -2.69 13.38 -20.14
N ARG A 227 -3.56 13.36 -19.13
CA ARG A 227 -3.36 14.13 -17.90
C ARG A 227 -2.09 13.71 -17.18
N MET A 228 -1.87 12.41 -16.99
CA MET A 228 -0.69 11.87 -16.32
C MET A 228 0.60 12.22 -17.08
N ALA A 229 0.62 12.04 -18.40
CA ALA A 229 1.76 12.36 -19.26
C ALA A 229 2.17 13.84 -19.18
N ARG A 230 1.22 14.75 -19.03
CA ARG A 230 1.49 16.19 -18.84
C ARG A 230 2.35 16.50 -17.62
N PHE A 231 2.33 15.62 -16.61
CA PHE A 231 3.12 15.74 -15.38
C PHE A 231 4.26 14.72 -15.29
N GLY A 232 4.66 14.14 -16.43
CA GLY A 232 5.76 13.17 -16.50
C GLY A 232 5.42 11.77 -16.02
N LEU A 233 4.15 11.47 -15.71
CA LEU A 233 3.72 10.17 -15.24
C LEU A 233 3.22 9.28 -16.39
N THR A 234 3.53 7.98 -16.30
CA THR A 234 3.08 6.98 -17.27
C THR A 234 2.25 5.90 -16.55
N LEU A 235 1.09 5.57 -17.09
CA LEU A 235 0.27 4.47 -16.59
C LEU A 235 0.85 3.12 -17.05
N HIS A 236 0.75 2.09 -16.18
CA HIS A 236 1.20 0.75 -16.53
C HIS A 236 0.17 0.09 -17.46
N PRO A 237 0.53 -0.25 -18.73
CA PRO A 237 -0.46 -0.72 -19.72
C PRO A 237 -1.16 -2.01 -19.29
N ASP A 238 -0.40 -2.99 -18.76
CA ASP A 238 -0.95 -4.31 -18.41
C ASP A 238 -1.73 -4.34 -17.09
N LYS A 239 -1.57 -3.32 -16.24
CA LYS A 239 -2.22 -3.26 -14.93
C LYS A 239 -3.31 -2.20 -14.85
N THR A 240 -3.36 -1.27 -15.83
CA THR A 240 -4.45 -0.32 -15.94
C THR A 240 -5.54 -0.94 -16.78
N ARG A 241 -6.70 -1.19 -16.17
CA ARG A 241 -7.79 -1.89 -16.87
C ARG A 241 -9.15 -1.40 -16.44
N LEU A 242 -10.06 -1.32 -17.39
CA LEU A 242 -11.49 -1.04 -17.17
C LEU A 242 -12.25 -2.35 -16.98
N VAL A 243 -12.85 -2.52 -15.81
CA VAL A 243 -13.55 -3.75 -15.41
C VAL A 243 -15.07 -3.52 -15.36
N PRO A 244 -15.89 -4.31 -16.09
CA PRO A 244 -17.34 -4.31 -15.90
C PRO A 244 -17.67 -4.93 -14.54
N PHE A 245 -18.10 -4.12 -13.59
CA PHE A 245 -18.36 -4.54 -12.21
C PHE A 245 -19.85 -4.40 -11.85
N ARG A 246 -20.75 -4.68 -12.79
CA ARG A 246 -22.20 -4.57 -12.59
C ARG A 246 -22.70 -5.63 -11.63
N ARG A 247 -23.69 -5.25 -10.80
CA ARG A 247 -24.42 -6.19 -9.95
C ARG A 247 -25.08 -7.25 -10.83
N PRO A 248 -24.86 -8.55 -10.58
CA PRO A 248 -25.54 -9.60 -11.34
C PRO A 248 -27.06 -9.49 -11.23
N SER A 249 -27.78 -9.72 -12.33
CA SER A 249 -29.25 -9.78 -12.31
C SER A 249 -29.71 -10.99 -11.49
N SER A 250 -30.91 -10.91 -10.95
CA SER A 250 -31.55 -12.04 -10.25
C SER A 250 -31.99 -13.16 -11.21
N GLN A 251 -32.21 -12.82 -12.48
CA GLN A 251 -32.52 -13.77 -13.55
C GLN A 251 -31.30 -13.86 -14.49
N PRO A 252 -30.75 -15.05 -14.75
CA PRO A 252 -29.75 -15.19 -15.80
C PRO A 252 -30.38 -14.86 -17.14
N PRO A 253 -29.68 -14.14 -18.04
CA PRO A 253 -30.17 -13.94 -19.41
C PRO A 253 -30.38 -15.32 -20.05
N ARG A 254 -31.47 -15.48 -20.83
CA ARG A 254 -31.78 -16.74 -21.53
C ARG A 254 -30.72 -17.16 -22.55
N ASP A 255 -29.85 -16.21 -22.97
CA ASP A 255 -28.74 -16.45 -23.91
C ASP A 255 -27.40 -16.04 -23.29
N ALA A 256 -26.95 -16.82 -22.29
CA ALA A 256 -25.72 -16.53 -21.52
C ALA A 256 -24.40 -16.98 -22.20
N SER A 257 -24.35 -17.02 -23.55
CA SER A 257 -23.15 -17.42 -24.29
C SER A 257 -22.26 -16.27 -24.78
N GLY A 258 -22.55 -15.02 -24.41
CA GLY A 258 -21.73 -13.87 -24.76
C GLY A 258 -20.66 -13.54 -23.71
N PRO A 259 -19.46 -13.04 -24.12
CA PRO A 259 -18.34 -12.73 -23.21
C PRO A 259 -18.58 -11.57 -22.23
N GLY A 260 -19.82 -11.04 -22.10
CA GLY A 260 -20.17 -9.87 -21.29
C GLY A 260 -20.98 -10.13 -20.01
N THR A 261 -21.33 -11.37 -19.67
CA THR A 261 -22.31 -11.68 -18.60
C THR A 261 -21.73 -11.99 -17.22
N GLN A 262 -20.43 -12.22 -17.07
CA GLN A 262 -19.81 -12.40 -15.75
C GLN A 262 -19.40 -11.05 -15.16
N ALA A 263 -19.92 -10.75 -13.95
CA ALA A 263 -19.44 -9.63 -13.17
C ALA A 263 -17.91 -9.73 -12.98
N GLY A 264 -17.19 -8.73 -13.46
CA GLY A 264 -15.73 -8.68 -13.34
C GLY A 264 -15.27 -8.68 -11.88
N THR A 265 -13.97 -8.82 -11.70
CA THR A 265 -13.32 -8.66 -10.39
C THR A 265 -12.19 -7.65 -10.52
N PHE A 266 -11.98 -6.84 -9.50
CA PHE A 266 -10.85 -5.90 -9.45
C PHE A 266 -10.10 -6.03 -8.13
N ASP A 267 -8.85 -5.58 -8.14
CA ASP A 267 -7.94 -5.74 -7.03
C ASP A 267 -7.55 -4.37 -6.46
N LEU A 268 -7.64 -4.19 -5.12
CA LEU A 268 -7.15 -3.00 -4.43
C LEU A 268 -6.62 -3.38 -3.05
N LEU A 269 -5.48 -2.81 -2.64
CA LEU A 269 -4.91 -2.95 -1.29
C LEU A 269 -4.77 -4.41 -0.83
N GLY A 270 -4.46 -5.32 -1.75
CA GLY A 270 -4.26 -6.74 -1.44
C GLY A 270 -5.54 -7.57 -1.31
N PHE A 271 -6.68 -7.01 -1.67
CA PHE A 271 -7.96 -7.68 -1.74
C PHE A 271 -8.49 -7.73 -3.16
N ARG A 272 -9.16 -8.84 -3.49
CA ARG A 272 -10.00 -8.98 -4.69
C ARG A 272 -11.43 -8.70 -4.34
N HIS A 273 -12.03 -7.77 -5.05
CA HIS A 273 -13.42 -7.37 -4.92
C HIS A 273 -14.27 -8.13 -5.95
N TYR A 274 -15.43 -8.64 -5.54
CA TYR A 274 -16.34 -9.39 -6.39
C TYR A 274 -17.78 -9.35 -5.85
N TRP A 275 -18.75 -9.55 -6.71
CA TRP A 275 -20.14 -9.70 -6.30
C TRP A 275 -20.39 -11.10 -5.76
N GLY A 276 -21.06 -11.20 -4.62
CA GLY A 276 -21.45 -12.47 -4.01
C GLY A 276 -22.75 -12.34 -3.21
N ARG A 277 -23.39 -13.48 -2.92
CA ARG A 277 -24.62 -13.49 -2.11
C ARG A 277 -24.26 -13.30 -0.63
N SER A 278 -25.00 -12.42 0.05
CA SER A 278 -24.98 -12.33 1.51
C SER A 278 -25.65 -13.57 2.12
N TRP A 279 -25.59 -13.70 3.44
CA TRP A 279 -26.35 -14.75 4.15
C TRP A 279 -27.88 -14.66 3.89
N ARG A 280 -28.41 -13.45 3.72
CA ARG A 280 -29.82 -13.20 3.39
C ARG A 280 -30.13 -13.30 1.87
N GLY A 281 -29.24 -13.85 1.07
CA GLY A 281 -29.42 -14.02 -0.37
C GLY A 281 -29.26 -12.75 -1.23
N ASN A 282 -29.02 -11.58 -0.62
CA ASN A 282 -28.83 -10.34 -1.35
C ASN A 282 -27.45 -10.27 -2.01
N TRP A 283 -27.38 -9.69 -3.22
CA TRP A 283 -26.10 -9.37 -3.84
C TRP A 283 -25.38 -8.26 -3.08
N VAL A 284 -24.15 -8.53 -2.68
CA VAL A 284 -23.25 -7.58 -1.98
C VAL A 284 -21.86 -7.68 -2.55
N VAL A 285 -21.11 -6.59 -2.49
CA VAL A 285 -19.68 -6.61 -2.82
C VAL A 285 -18.95 -7.32 -1.69
N LYS A 286 -18.28 -8.40 -2.03
CA LYS A 286 -17.41 -9.18 -1.13
C LYS A 286 -15.95 -8.93 -1.43
N ARG A 287 -15.11 -9.21 -0.46
CA ARG A 287 -13.65 -9.07 -0.54
C ARG A 287 -12.99 -10.36 -0.11
N LYS A 288 -11.95 -10.76 -0.81
CA LYS A 288 -11.10 -11.89 -0.40
C LYS A 288 -9.63 -11.53 -0.57
N THR A 289 -8.77 -12.08 0.29
CA THR A 289 -7.33 -11.92 0.18
C THR A 289 -6.84 -12.37 -1.20
N LEU A 290 -6.04 -11.54 -1.87
CA LEU A 290 -5.43 -11.89 -3.15
C LEU A 290 -4.61 -13.18 -3.04
N PRO A 291 -4.73 -14.13 -4.00
CA PRO A 291 -3.98 -15.38 -3.98
C PRO A 291 -2.46 -15.15 -3.87
N SER A 292 -1.94 -14.13 -4.55
CA SER A 292 -0.52 -13.75 -4.49
C SER A 292 -0.08 -13.31 -3.08
N ARG A 293 -0.94 -12.55 -2.36
CA ARG A 293 -0.67 -12.12 -0.99
C ARG A 293 -0.76 -13.28 0.00
N PHE A 294 -1.78 -14.13 -0.16
CA PHE A 294 -1.97 -15.33 0.62
C PHE A 294 -0.77 -16.30 0.47
N GLY A 295 -0.41 -16.64 -0.75
CA GLY A 295 0.72 -17.53 -1.03
C GLY A 295 2.06 -16.99 -0.53
N ARG A 296 2.30 -15.67 -0.69
CA ARG A 296 3.50 -15.00 -0.17
C ARG A 296 3.60 -15.07 1.35
N ALA A 297 2.51 -14.83 2.06
CA ALA A 297 2.47 -14.92 3.51
C ALA A 297 2.77 -16.35 3.99
N LEU A 298 2.18 -17.37 3.35
CA LEU A 298 2.47 -18.77 3.66
C LEU A 298 3.91 -19.15 3.37
N LYS A 299 4.50 -18.72 2.24
CA LYS A 299 5.92 -18.97 1.94
C LYS A 299 6.85 -18.38 3.01
N LYS A 300 6.56 -17.16 3.50
CA LYS A 300 7.31 -16.55 4.60
C LYS A 300 7.21 -17.37 5.89
N ILE A 301 6.01 -17.83 6.24
CA ILE A 301 5.81 -18.69 7.43
C ILE A 301 6.51 -20.03 7.26
N ALA A 302 6.41 -20.67 6.09
CA ALA A 302 7.08 -21.95 5.81
C ALA A 302 8.61 -21.82 5.95
N ARG A 303 9.19 -20.75 5.39
CA ARG A 303 10.62 -20.45 5.55
C ARG A 303 11.00 -20.23 7.02
N TRP A 304 10.20 -19.47 7.75
CA TRP A 304 10.43 -19.23 9.18
C TRP A 304 10.37 -20.52 9.98
N CYS A 305 9.33 -21.36 9.81
CA CYS A 305 9.21 -22.66 10.48
C CYS A 305 10.41 -23.57 10.17
N ARG A 306 10.94 -23.53 8.93
CA ARG A 306 12.12 -24.29 8.53
C ARG A 306 13.36 -23.87 9.29
N VAL A 307 13.61 -22.57 9.37
CA VAL A 307 14.79 -21.99 10.03
C VAL A 307 14.70 -22.15 11.54
N CYS A 308 13.54 -21.90 12.12
CA CYS A 308 13.31 -21.87 13.56
C CYS A 308 12.78 -23.23 14.11
N ARG A 309 12.90 -24.34 13.36
CA ARG A 309 12.36 -25.65 13.78
C ARG A 309 12.98 -26.19 15.08
N HIS A 310 14.21 -25.77 15.40
CA HIS A 310 14.97 -26.17 16.59
C HIS A 310 14.58 -25.38 17.86
N LEU A 311 13.89 -24.26 17.74
CA LEU A 311 13.41 -23.50 18.90
C LEU A 311 12.40 -24.32 19.72
N SER A 312 12.20 -23.97 20.98
CA SER A 312 11.17 -24.58 21.83
C SER A 312 9.76 -24.42 21.22
N ILE A 313 8.83 -25.31 21.57
CA ILE A 313 7.45 -25.23 21.08
C ILE A 313 6.79 -23.93 21.55
N ALA A 314 7.11 -23.47 22.77
CA ALA A 314 6.59 -22.22 23.32
C ALA A 314 7.03 -20.99 22.50
N GLU A 315 8.31 -20.88 22.15
CA GLU A 315 8.83 -19.79 21.30
C GLU A 315 8.22 -19.82 19.90
N GLN A 316 8.09 -21.02 19.32
CA GLN A 316 7.45 -21.17 18.00
C GLN A 316 5.96 -20.77 18.06
N HIS A 317 5.24 -21.20 19.10
CA HIS A 317 3.85 -20.82 19.31
C HIS A 317 3.69 -19.30 19.44
N GLN A 318 4.52 -18.65 20.26
CA GLN A 318 4.49 -17.20 20.45
C GLN A 318 4.69 -16.46 19.12
N ALA A 319 5.73 -16.82 18.35
CA ALA A 319 6.03 -16.19 17.08
C ALA A 319 4.95 -16.44 16.02
N LEU A 320 4.42 -17.67 15.92
CA LEU A 320 3.33 -18.00 15.00
C LEU A 320 2.04 -17.28 15.36
N SER A 321 1.75 -17.16 16.66
CA SER A 321 0.59 -16.42 17.15
C SER A 321 0.69 -14.93 16.80
N GLN A 322 1.85 -14.31 16.97
CA GLN A 322 2.08 -12.92 16.53
C GLN A 322 1.88 -12.75 15.02
N LYS A 323 2.44 -13.68 14.21
CA LYS A 323 2.28 -13.64 12.73
C LYS A 323 0.82 -13.81 12.30
N LEU A 324 0.05 -14.68 12.96
CA LEU A 324 -1.37 -14.87 12.70
C LEU A 324 -2.18 -13.63 13.11
N ARG A 325 -1.95 -13.07 14.30
CA ARG A 325 -2.60 -11.83 14.74
C ARG A 325 -2.31 -10.67 13.79
N GLY A 326 -1.06 -10.49 13.37
CA GLY A 326 -0.70 -9.48 12.37
C GLY A 326 -1.39 -9.70 11.02
N HIS A 327 -1.55 -10.95 10.58
CA HIS A 327 -2.32 -11.28 9.37
C HIS A 327 -3.81 -10.95 9.54
N TYR A 328 -4.40 -11.25 10.68
CA TYR A 328 -5.81 -10.94 10.97
C TYR A 328 -6.05 -9.45 11.15
N ALA A 329 -5.10 -8.70 11.73
CA ALA A 329 -5.21 -7.25 11.86
C ALA A 329 -5.35 -6.54 10.52
N TYR A 330 -4.73 -7.06 9.44
CA TYR A 330 -4.86 -6.47 8.11
C TYR A 330 -5.96 -7.14 7.26
N PHE A 331 -5.97 -8.48 7.18
CA PHE A 331 -6.88 -9.22 6.30
C PHE A 331 -8.21 -9.60 6.97
N GLY A 332 -8.36 -9.32 8.27
CA GLY A 332 -9.55 -9.61 9.08
C GLY A 332 -10.71 -8.65 8.83
N ILE A 333 -11.24 -8.66 7.62
CA ILE A 333 -12.32 -7.75 7.20
C ILE A 333 -13.58 -8.56 6.86
N THR A 334 -14.74 -7.94 7.00
CA THR A 334 -16.03 -8.55 6.66
C THR A 334 -16.01 -9.15 5.25
N GLY A 335 -16.44 -10.40 5.13
CA GLY A 335 -16.48 -11.16 3.87
C GLY A 335 -15.23 -11.98 3.56
N ASN A 336 -14.14 -11.83 4.36
CA ASN A 336 -12.87 -12.56 4.14
C ASN A 336 -12.61 -13.69 5.15
N PHE A 337 -13.57 -14.03 6.02
CA PHE A 337 -13.39 -15.02 7.10
C PHE A 337 -12.90 -16.38 6.60
N GLU A 338 -13.45 -16.87 5.50
CA GLU A 338 -13.04 -18.16 4.92
C GLU A 338 -11.56 -18.18 4.52
N ALA A 339 -11.04 -17.08 3.96
CA ALA A 339 -9.62 -16.98 3.61
C ALA A 339 -8.73 -16.97 4.87
N LEU A 340 -9.17 -16.32 5.95
CA LEU A 340 -8.46 -16.32 7.24
C LEU A 340 -8.43 -17.72 7.85
N HIS A 341 -9.55 -18.42 7.83
CA HIS A 341 -9.66 -19.80 8.32
C HIS A 341 -8.72 -20.73 7.54
N ARG A 342 -8.78 -20.68 6.20
CA ARG A 342 -7.86 -21.46 5.34
C ARG A 342 -6.38 -21.11 5.60
N PHE A 343 -6.09 -19.84 5.89
CA PHE A 343 -4.74 -19.41 6.23
C PHE A 343 -4.25 -20.02 7.53
N ARG A 344 -5.07 -19.97 8.59
CA ARG A 344 -4.79 -20.60 9.89
C ARG A 344 -4.53 -22.11 9.74
N ASP A 345 -5.38 -22.80 8.98
CA ASP A 345 -5.24 -24.25 8.77
C ASP A 345 -3.98 -24.59 7.98
N ALA A 346 -3.62 -23.77 7.00
CA ALA A 346 -2.37 -23.93 6.27
C ALA A 346 -1.15 -23.72 7.18
N VAL A 347 -1.18 -22.71 8.07
CA VAL A 347 -0.13 -22.49 9.07
C VAL A 347 -0.03 -23.66 10.04
N ARG A 348 -1.15 -24.21 10.50
CA ARG A 348 -1.21 -25.41 11.36
C ARG A 348 -0.54 -26.62 10.70
N ARG A 349 -0.83 -26.86 9.41
CA ARG A 349 -0.18 -27.95 8.63
C ARG A 349 1.32 -27.70 8.44
N LEU A 350 1.73 -26.47 8.17
CA LEU A 350 3.15 -26.11 8.04
C LEU A 350 3.89 -26.31 9.37
N TRP A 351 3.31 -25.90 10.49
CA TRP A 351 3.92 -26.06 11.81
C TRP A 351 4.13 -27.54 12.14
N ARG A 352 3.07 -28.39 12.02
CA ARG A 352 3.19 -29.83 12.17
C ARG A 352 4.30 -30.43 11.29
N ARG A 353 4.33 -30.06 10.01
CA ARG A 353 5.33 -30.56 9.05
C ARG A 353 6.77 -30.28 9.51
N TRP A 354 7.03 -29.10 10.05
CA TRP A 354 8.38 -28.71 10.49
C TRP A 354 8.72 -29.21 11.88
N LEU A 355 7.76 -29.41 12.76
CA LEU A 355 7.96 -30.11 14.02
C LEU A 355 8.35 -31.59 13.78
N SER A 356 7.73 -32.26 12.81
CA SER A 356 8.09 -33.64 12.40
C SER A 356 9.54 -33.78 11.89
N ARG A 357 10.19 -32.69 11.51
CA ARG A 357 11.55 -32.67 10.96
C ARG A 357 12.60 -32.19 11.96
N ARG A 358 12.31 -32.23 13.25
CA ARG A 358 13.25 -31.84 14.32
C ARG A 358 14.25 -32.98 14.64
N SER A 359 13.76 -34.20 14.72
CA SER A 359 14.56 -35.42 14.90
C SER A 359 14.98 -35.97 13.53
N GLY A 360 16.18 -36.47 13.43
CA GLY A 360 16.72 -37.09 12.19
C GLY A 360 15.98 -38.37 11.79
N ASP A 361 15.16 -38.90 12.67
CA ASP A 361 14.24 -39.98 12.40
C ASP A 361 13.09 -39.47 11.54
N HIS A 362 13.02 -39.88 10.29
CA HIS A 362 12.09 -39.36 9.27
C HIS A 362 10.60 -39.65 9.55
N SER A 363 10.25 -39.95 10.80
CA SER A 363 8.87 -40.20 11.24
C SER A 363 8.04 -38.93 11.19
N THR A 364 6.90 -38.99 10.52
CA THR A 364 5.96 -37.85 10.47
C THR A 364 5.17 -37.82 11.79
N MET A 365 5.24 -36.71 12.53
CA MET A 365 4.43 -36.52 13.73
C MET A 365 2.95 -36.81 13.42
N ALA A 366 2.36 -37.77 14.12
CA ALA A 366 0.94 -38.11 14.01
C ALA A 366 0.04 -36.92 14.33
N TRP A 367 -1.15 -36.86 13.76
CA TRP A 367 -2.09 -35.79 14.03
C TRP A 367 -2.53 -35.75 15.49
N ASP A 368 -2.67 -36.89 16.16
CA ASP A 368 -3.05 -36.97 17.58
C ASP A 368 -1.97 -36.40 18.49
N SER A 369 -0.69 -36.67 18.17
CA SER A 369 0.43 -36.06 18.91
C SER A 369 0.47 -34.54 18.70
N PHE A 370 0.20 -34.08 17.48
CA PHE A 370 0.12 -32.65 17.19
C PHE A 370 -1.13 -32.00 17.83
N ALA A 371 -2.25 -32.73 17.94
CA ALA A 371 -3.44 -32.26 18.65
C ALA A 371 -3.14 -31.95 20.12
N ARG A 372 -2.35 -32.81 20.81
CA ARG A 372 -1.86 -32.56 22.17
C ARG A 372 -1.01 -31.30 22.26
N VAL A 373 -0.15 -31.06 21.28
CA VAL A 373 0.60 -29.79 21.20
C VAL A 373 -0.35 -28.59 21.07
N LEU A 374 -1.38 -28.69 20.23
CA LEU A 374 -2.36 -27.60 20.04
C LEU A 374 -3.27 -27.37 21.25
N GLN A 375 -3.47 -28.37 22.11
CA GLN A 375 -4.18 -28.19 23.38
C GLN A 375 -3.37 -27.30 24.34
N SER A 376 -2.06 -27.57 24.47
CA SER A 376 -1.16 -26.76 25.30
C SER A 376 -0.77 -25.42 24.66
N TYR A 377 -0.71 -25.35 23.34
CA TYR A 377 -0.26 -24.20 22.56
C TYR A 377 -1.26 -23.87 21.43
N PRO A 378 -2.47 -23.36 21.75
CA PRO A 378 -3.52 -23.12 20.79
C PRO A 378 -3.19 -21.92 19.90
N LEU A 379 -3.21 -22.13 18.58
CA LEU A 379 -3.07 -21.02 17.64
C LEU A 379 -4.31 -20.12 17.66
N PRO A 380 -4.14 -18.79 17.56
CA PRO A 380 -5.25 -17.84 17.56
C PRO A 380 -6.32 -18.21 16.54
N PRO A 381 -7.61 -18.16 16.90
CA PRO A 381 -8.71 -18.38 15.96
C PRO A 381 -8.72 -17.32 14.86
N ALA A 382 -9.23 -17.67 13.68
CA ALA A 382 -9.48 -16.70 12.64
C ALA A 382 -10.49 -15.66 13.14
N GLN A 383 -10.17 -14.38 12.96
CA GLN A 383 -10.98 -13.29 13.50
C GLN A 383 -11.18 -12.18 12.47
N VAL A 384 -12.40 -11.68 12.35
CA VAL A 384 -12.72 -10.45 11.65
C VAL A 384 -12.55 -9.29 12.61
N VAL A 385 -11.57 -8.43 12.34
CA VAL A 385 -11.22 -7.26 13.16
C VAL A 385 -11.96 -6.01 12.67
N HIS A 386 -12.08 -5.87 11.33
CA HIS A 386 -12.71 -4.73 10.70
C HIS A 386 -14.07 -5.13 10.11
N SER A 387 -15.14 -4.71 10.78
CA SER A 387 -16.51 -5.00 10.35
C SER A 387 -17.11 -3.78 9.66
N VAL A 388 -17.72 -3.97 8.48
CA VAL A 388 -18.53 -2.93 7.82
C VAL A 388 -19.89 -2.73 8.49
N TYR A 389 -20.25 -3.56 9.47
CA TYR A 389 -21.51 -3.50 10.21
C TYR A 389 -21.35 -2.96 11.64
N ARG A 390 -20.11 -2.71 12.08
CA ARG A 390 -19.81 -2.04 13.33
C ARG A 390 -19.29 -0.65 12.99
N SER A 391 -20.16 0.30 12.97
CA SER A 391 -19.86 1.74 13.00
C SER A 391 -19.70 2.17 14.46
#